data_6ebaa08c3150cb6a27ba5feaec7e649e
#
_entry.id   6ebaa08c3150cb6a27ba5feaec7e649e
#
_cell.length_a   1.000
_cell.length_b   1.000
_cell.length_c   1.000
_cell.angle_alpha   90.00
_cell.angle_beta   90.00
_cell.angle_gamma   90.00
#
_symmetry.space_group_name_H-M   'P 1'
#
loop_
_entity.id
_entity.type
_entity.pdbx_description
1 polymer ?
#
loop_
_entity_poly.entity_id
_entity_poly.type
_entity_poly.pdbx_seq_one_letter_code
_entity_poly.pdbx_strand_id
1 'polypeptide(L)'
;MSTGTAEVKEPPQSPEPADGVVIDCKIDKLYYGNFKAVRDTAIAVMKNKVTAFIGPSGCGKSTVLRCLNRMNDLVRGFRFEGHVHFRGKDIYHHSIDPVAVRRYIGMVFQQPNPFATSIYNNVAFGLRLNGYKGDRHAKVESALKRAALWDEVKDKLHDSGLSLSGGQQQRLCIARAIATEPEVLLMDEPCSALDPIATRKIEELMAELKSRYTIAIVTHNLQQAQRVADNTGFLYVDTSEGGRTGYLVEFGESKQVFEAPREKHTQEYISGTFS
;
A
#
# COMPACT_ATOMS: atom_id res chain seq x y z
N MET A 1 44.60 -5.38 -17.89
CA MET A 1 43.22 -5.18 -18.21
C MET A 1 42.57 -4.55 -16.97
N SER A 2 42.34 -3.24 -17.05
CA SER A 2 41.83 -2.46 -15.90
C SER A 2 40.31 -2.50 -15.93
N THR A 3 39.69 -3.11 -14.93
CA THR A 3 38.24 -3.12 -14.73
C THR A 3 37.85 -1.81 -14.05
N GLY A 4 37.41 -0.85 -14.89
CA GLY A 4 36.84 0.40 -14.39
C GLY A 4 35.51 0.13 -13.68
N THR A 5 35.52 0.30 -12.37
CA THR A 5 34.29 0.44 -11.56
C THR A 5 33.62 1.74 -11.97
N ALA A 6 32.45 1.65 -12.63
CA ALA A 6 31.62 2.82 -12.90
C ALA A 6 31.14 3.39 -11.57
N GLU A 7 31.57 4.59 -11.22
CA GLU A 7 30.99 5.39 -10.14
C GLU A 7 29.52 5.65 -10.43
N VAL A 8 28.64 5.09 -9.63
CA VAL A 8 27.21 5.40 -9.66
C VAL A 8 27.06 6.81 -9.09
N LYS A 9 26.86 7.80 -9.96
CA LYS A 9 26.53 9.16 -9.54
C LYS A 9 25.23 9.14 -8.75
N GLU A 10 25.30 9.63 -7.51
CA GLU A 10 24.09 9.82 -6.70
C GLU A 10 23.12 10.76 -7.43
N PRO A 11 21.82 10.44 -7.48
CA PRO A 11 20.82 11.32 -8.05
C PRO A 11 20.78 12.65 -7.29
N PRO A 12 20.38 13.77 -7.95
CA PRO A 12 20.25 15.07 -7.30
C PRO A 12 19.32 14.95 -6.09
N GLN A 13 19.77 15.48 -4.95
CA GLN A 13 18.97 15.51 -3.74
C GLN A 13 17.76 16.43 -3.95
N SER A 14 16.57 15.86 -3.84
CA SER A 14 15.33 16.64 -3.74
C SER A 14 15.31 17.43 -2.41
N PRO A 15 14.53 18.52 -2.29
CA PRO A 15 14.38 19.22 -1.02
C PRO A 15 14.00 18.23 0.08
N GLU A 16 14.56 18.41 1.27
CA GLU A 16 14.26 17.54 2.41
C GLU A 16 12.74 17.47 2.62
N PRO A 17 12.16 16.25 2.75
CA PRO A 17 10.74 16.11 3.00
C PRO A 17 10.38 16.79 4.32
N ALA A 18 9.18 17.37 4.42
CA ALA A 18 8.65 17.90 5.67
C ALA A 18 8.76 16.83 6.77
N ASP A 19 9.04 17.30 8.00
CA ASP A 19 9.39 16.43 9.12
C ASP A 19 8.37 15.26 9.28
N GLY A 20 8.85 14.03 9.21
CA GLY A 20 8.05 12.81 9.32
C GLY A 20 7.39 12.28 8.02
N VAL A 21 7.54 12.92 6.87
CA VAL A 21 7.03 12.40 5.59
C VAL A 21 7.95 11.30 5.05
N VAL A 22 7.40 10.11 4.81
CA VAL A 22 8.13 8.97 4.22
C VAL A 22 7.93 8.90 2.71
N ILE A 23 6.69 9.14 2.25
CA ILE A 23 6.40 9.25 0.82
C ILE A 23 5.72 10.60 0.56
N ASP A 24 6.30 11.37 -0.34
CA ASP A 24 5.68 12.55 -0.95
C ASP A 24 5.34 12.21 -2.39
N CYS A 25 4.06 12.27 -2.73
CA CYS A 25 3.54 11.87 -4.04
C CYS A 25 2.73 13.00 -4.65
N LYS A 26 3.12 13.42 -5.84
CA LYS A 26 2.34 14.35 -6.67
C LYS A 26 2.10 13.71 -8.04
N ILE A 27 0.84 13.51 -8.37
CA ILE A 27 0.39 13.03 -9.67
C ILE A 27 -0.23 14.22 -10.41
N ASP A 28 0.46 14.73 -11.42
CA ASP A 28 -0.11 15.74 -12.31
C ASP A 28 -1.08 15.05 -13.27
N LYS A 29 -0.63 13.93 -13.92
CA LYS A 29 -1.48 13.08 -14.77
C LYS A 29 -0.97 11.64 -14.76
N LEU A 30 -1.90 10.69 -14.82
CA LEU A 30 -1.62 9.28 -14.94
C LEU A 30 -2.53 8.64 -15.98
N TYR A 31 -1.94 7.85 -16.89
CA TYR A 31 -2.63 7.22 -18.01
C TYR A 31 -2.40 5.71 -18.08
N TYR A 32 -3.42 5.01 -18.57
CA TYR A 32 -3.31 3.65 -19.11
C TYR A 32 -3.71 3.69 -20.61
N GLY A 33 -2.72 3.63 -21.50
CA GLY A 33 -2.95 3.91 -22.92
C GLY A 33 -3.44 5.34 -23.12
N ASN A 34 -4.63 5.51 -23.68
CA ASN A 34 -5.25 6.83 -23.88
C ASN A 34 -6.20 7.23 -22.74
N PHE A 35 -6.46 6.35 -21.80
CA PHE A 35 -7.34 6.61 -20.67
C PHE A 35 -6.60 7.37 -19.56
N LYS A 36 -7.04 8.62 -19.26
CA LYS A 36 -6.56 9.43 -18.13
C LYS A 36 -7.21 8.89 -16.86
N ALA A 37 -6.48 8.12 -16.08
CA ALA A 37 -7.01 7.44 -14.90
C ALA A 37 -7.04 8.34 -13.66
N VAL A 38 -6.00 9.18 -13.46
CA VAL A 38 -5.86 10.07 -12.29
C VAL A 38 -5.21 11.38 -12.72
N ARG A 39 -5.61 12.49 -12.08
CA ARG A 39 -4.99 13.82 -12.20
C ARG A 39 -4.92 14.53 -10.84
N ASP A 40 -4.18 15.61 -10.76
CA ASP A 40 -4.19 16.63 -9.69
C ASP A 40 -4.29 16.02 -8.28
N THR A 41 -3.38 15.08 -7.95
CA THR A 41 -3.41 14.34 -6.70
C THR A 41 -2.09 14.53 -5.97
N ALA A 42 -2.12 15.16 -4.79
CA ALA A 42 -0.96 15.37 -3.93
C ALA A 42 -1.19 14.74 -2.54
N ILE A 43 -0.26 13.89 -2.10
CA ILE A 43 -0.38 13.08 -0.88
C ILE A 43 0.95 13.02 -0.15
N ALA A 44 0.90 13.19 1.17
CA ALA A 44 2.04 13.00 2.06
C ALA A 44 1.76 11.81 3.00
N VAL A 45 2.51 10.72 2.86
CA VAL A 45 2.39 9.55 3.74
C VAL A 45 3.36 9.70 4.90
N MET A 46 2.81 9.81 6.11
CA MET A 46 3.56 10.08 7.33
C MET A 46 4.11 8.81 7.95
N LYS A 47 5.34 8.87 8.47
CA LYS A 47 6.03 7.75 9.14
C LYS A 47 5.20 7.20 10.29
N ASN A 48 5.10 5.87 10.39
CA ASN A 48 4.41 5.16 11.48
C ASN A 48 2.96 5.63 11.68
N LYS A 49 2.29 6.05 10.61
CA LYS A 49 0.87 6.36 10.57
C LYS A 49 0.15 5.51 9.53
N VAL A 50 -1.16 5.42 9.66
CA VAL A 50 -2.06 4.82 8.68
C VAL A 50 -2.68 5.93 7.85
N THR A 51 -2.46 5.91 6.52
CA THR A 51 -3.12 6.80 5.56
C THR A 51 -4.16 6.01 4.78
N ALA A 52 -5.43 6.39 4.85
CA ALA A 52 -6.51 5.77 4.09
C ALA A 52 -6.86 6.56 2.83
N PHE A 53 -7.14 5.86 1.75
CA PHE A 53 -7.74 6.41 0.54
C PHE A 53 -9.17 5.89 0.42
N ILE A 54 -10.15 6.81 0.45
CA ILE A 54 -11.58 6.54 0.35
C ILE A 54 -12.15 7.18 -0.92
N GLY A 55 -13.34 6.76 -1.33
CA GLY A 55 -14.04 7.29 -2.50
C GLY A 55 -14.81 6.22 -3.26
N PRO A 56 -15.63 6.60 -4.24
CA PRO A 56 -16.44 5.68 -5.02
C PRO A 56 -15.60 4.70 -5.85
N SER A 57 -16.22 3.63 -6.31
CA SER A 57 -15.57 2.65 -7.19
C SER A 57 -15.13 3.30 -8.50
N GLY A 58 -13.91 2.99 -8.94
CA GLY A 58 -13.35 3.51 -10.19
C GLY A 58 -12.79 4.93 -10.12
N CYS A 59 -12.70 5.57 -8.93
CA CYS A 59 -12.06 6.89 -8.79
C CYS A 59 -10.52 6.86 -8.72
N GLY A 60 -9.88 5.71 -8.96
CA GLY A 60 -8.42 5.63 -9.06
C GLY A 60 -7.67 5.36 -7.75
N LYS A 61 -8.33 5.01 -6.64
CA LYS A 61 -7.66 4.72 -5.34
C LYS A 61 -6.52 3.70 -5.45
N SER A 62 -6.82 2.53 -6.02
CA SER A 62 -5.81 1.48 -6.22
C SER A 62 -4.72 1.90 -7.22
N THR A 63 -5.06 2.74 -8.20
CA THR A 63 -4.09 3.32 -9.12
C THR A 63 -3.11 4.23 -8.38
N VAL A 64 -3.60 5.13 -7.52
CA VAL A 64 -2.79 5.99 -6.67
C VAL A 64 -1.93 5.15 -5.72
N LEU A 65 -2.52 4.17 -5.02
CA LEU A 65 -1.78 3.29 -4.12
C LEU A 65 -0.63 2.57 -4.84
N ARG A 66 -0.88 2.01 -6.03
CA ARG A 66 0.12 1.30 -6.84
C ARG A 66 1.18 2.21 -7.46
N CYS A 67 0.95 3.51 -7.53
CA CYS A 67 1.97 4.49 -7.87
C CYS A 67 3.08 4.53 -6.82
N LEU A 68 2.73 4.39 -5.53
CA LEU A 68 3.66 4.53 -4.41
C LEU A 68 4.77 3.45 -4.41
N ASN A 69 4.61 2.34 -5.13
CA ASN A 69 5.62 1.28 -5.25
C ASN A 69 5.91 0.84 -6.69
N ARG A 70 5.53 1.65 -7.68
CA ARG A 70 5.75 1.37 -9.10
C ARG A 70 5.08 0.09 -9.63
N MET A 71 4.01 -0.38 -8.97
CA MET A 71 3.26 -1.54 -9.47
C MET A 71 2.51 -1.24 -10.78
N ASN A 72 2.20 0.03 -11.05
CA ASN A 72 1.58 0.44 -12.32
C ASN A 72 2.50 0.25 -13.53
N ASP A 73 3.83 0.20 -13.34
CA ASP A 73 4.80 -0.08 -14.40
C ASP A 73 4.55 -1.44 -15.10
N LEU A 74 3.86 -2.37 -14.41
CA LEU A 74 3.50 -3.67 -14.94
C LEU A 74 2.27 -3.63 -15.87
N VAL A 75 1.58 -2.50 -15.94
CA VAL A 75 0.39 -2.32 -16.77
C VAL A 75 0.80 -1.74 -18.12
N ARG A 76 0.45 -2.44 -19.19
CA ARG A 76 0.78 -1.99 -20.55
C ARG A 76 0.16 -0.61 -20.84
N GLY A 77 0.98 0.30 -21.34
CA GLY A 77 0.56 1.66 -21.68
C GLY A 77 0.50 2.61 -20.48
N PHE A 78 1.05 2.21 -19.32
CA PHE A 78 1.19 3.11 -18.19
C PHE A 78 2.09 4.30 -18.53
N ARG A 79 1.63 5.51 -18.20
CA ARG A 79 2.38 6.76 -18.27
C ARG A 79 2.07 7.60 -17.05
N PHE A 80 3.09 8.24 -16.51
CA PHE A 80 3.02 9.02 -15.28
C PHE A 80 3.72 10.36 -15.46
N GLU A 81 3.02 11.43 -15.11
CA GLU A 81 3.54 12.81 -15.03
C GLU A 81 3.42 13.25 -13.57
N GLY A 82 4.51 13.65 -12.95
CA GLY A 82 4.58 14.02 -11.54
C GLY A 82 5.83 13.47 -10.88
N HIS A 83 5.80 13.28 -9.55
CA HIS A 83 6.88 12.64 -8.81
C HIS A 83 6.35 11.79 -7.65
N VAL A 84 7.13 10.79 -7.27
CA VAL A 84 6.95 10.06 -6.02
C VAL A 84 8.30 9.98 -5.32
N HIS A 85 8.47 10.75 -4.27
CA HIS A 85 9.67 10.73 -3.46
C HIS A 85 9.50 9.77 -2.29
N PHE A 86 10.37 8.80 -2.19
CA PHE A 86 10.50 7.94 -1.02
C PHE A 86 11.80 8.29 -0.32
N ARG A 87 11.73 8.77 0.92
CA ARG A 87 12.89 9.29 1.66
C ARG A 87 13.65 10.39 0.87
N GLY A 88 12.92 11.28 0.23
CA GLY A 88 13.48 12.36 -0.57
C GLY A 88 14.09 11.95 -1.92
N LYS A 89 14.02 10.69 -2.32
CA LYS A 89 14.49 10.20 -3.63
C LYS A 89 13.32 9.89 -4.54
N ASP A 90 13.33 10.45 -5.76
CA ASP A 90 12.30 10.13 -6.76
C ASP A 90 12.42 8.67 -7.20
N ILE A 91 11.42 7.86 -6.84
CA ILE A 91 11.40 6.42 -7.18
C ILE A 91 11.14 6.17 -8.67
N TYR A 92 10.67 7.17 -9.44
CA TYR A 92 10.49 7.07 -10.89
C TYR A 92 11.72 7.54 -11.69
N HIS A 93 12.78 8.02 -11.02
CA HIS A 93 14.02 8.33 -11.71
C HIS A 93 14.59 7.08 -12.40
N HIS A 94 15.12 7.23 -13.62
CA HIS A 94 15.54 6.12 -14.48
C HIS A 94 16.64 5.23 -13.87
N SER A 95 17.44 5.74 -12.94
CA SER A 95 18.48 4.98 -12.25
C SER A 95 17.96 4.10 -11.11
N ILE A 96 16.70 4.23 -10.72
CA ILE A 96 16.11 3.50 -9.59
C ILE A 96 15.49 2.20 -10.09
N ASP A 97 15.97 1.09 -9.54
CA ASP A 97 15.41 -0.24 -9.81
C ASP A 97 14.03 -0.41 -9.16
N PRO A 98 12.96 -0.68 -9.94
CA PRO A 98 11.62 -0.93 -9.38
C PRO A 98 11.55 -2.11 -8.42
N VAL A 99 12.43 -3.11 -8.57
CA VAL A 99 12.48 -4.27 -7.67
C VAL A 99 12.98 -3.85 -6.29
N ALA A 100 13.99 -2.96 -6.26
CA ALA A 100 14.48 -2.40 -5.00
C ALA A 100 13.38 -1.56 -4.30
N VAL A 101 12.63 -0.75 -5.04
CA VAL A 101 11.49 0.02 -4.49
C VAL A 101 10.47 -0.92 -3.81
N ARG A 102 10.06 -2.00 -4.49
CA ARG A 102 9.06 -2.95 -3.98
C ARG A 102 9.55 -3.77 -2.79
N ARG A 103 10.85 -3.81 -2.54
CA ARG A 103 11.42 -4.40 -1.33
C ARG A 103 11.19 -3.52 -0.10
N TYR A 104 11.29 -2.19 -0.24
CA TYR A 104 11.06 -1.23 0.83
C TYR A 104 9.58 -0.86 1.00
N ILE A 105 8.81 -0.94 -0.08
CA ILE A 105 7.38 -0.60 -0.11
C ILE A 105 6.62 -1.86 -0.53
N GLY A 106 6.27 -2.69 0.47
CA GLY A 106 5.54 -3.94 0.29
C GLY A 106 4.07 -3.72 -0.04
N MET A 107 3.41 -4.75 -0.59
CA MET A 107 2.00 -4.67 -0.97
C MET A 107 1.22 -5.92 -0.60
N VAL A 108 0.01 -5.70 -0.05
CA VAL A 108 -1.02 -6.70 0.19
C VAL A 108 -2.19 -6.39 -0.74
N PHE A 109 -2.63 -7.38 -1.50
CA PHE A 109 -3.68 -7.23 -2.52
C PHE A 109 -5.07 -7.47 -1.94
N GLN A 110 -6.08 -6.99 -2.67
CA GLN A 110 -7.49 -7.11 -2.33
C GLN A 110 -7.93 -8.56 -2.13
N GLN A 111 -7.60 -9.43 -3.10
CA GLN A 111 -7.84 -10.86 -2.96
C GLN A 111 -6.60 -11.51 -2.34
N PRO A 112 -6.77 -12.34 -1.30
CA PRO A 112 -5.69 -13.16 -0.80
C PRO A 112 -5.06 -13.97 -1.93
N ASN A 113 -3.76 -13.91 -2.06
CA ASN A 113 -3.02 -14.58 -3.13
C ASN A 113 -1.84 -15.40 -2.58
N PRO A 114 -2.07 -16.34 -1.67
CA PRO A 114 -0.99 -17.21 -1.24
C PRO A 114 -0.48 -18.02 -2.42
N PHE A 115 0.84 -18.25 -2.46
CA PHE A 115 1.41 -19.13 -3.47
C PHE A 115 0.97 -20.58 -3.24
N ALA A 116 0.85 -21.37 -4.29
CA ALA A 116 0.52 -22.80 -4.26
C ALA A 116 1.69 -23.62 -3.66
N THR A 117 2.04 -23.32 -2.43
CA THR A 117 3.12 -23.94 -1.65
C THR A 117 2.75 -23.90 -0.15
N SER A 118 3.64 -24.40 0.71
CA SER A 118 3.40 -24.45 2.14
C SER A 118 3.28 -23.04 2.79
N ILE A 119 2.63 -23.00 3.95
CA ILE A 119 2.54 -21.77 4.79
C ILE A 119 3.94 -21.21 5.05
N TYR A 120 4.88 -22.06 5.47
CA TYR A 120 6.27 -21.69 5.69
C TYR A 120 6.90 -21.07 4.44
N ASN A 121 6.76 -21.74 3.29
CA ASN A 121 7.37 -21.29 2.05
C ASN A 121 6.77 -19.98 1.53
N ASN A 122 5.49 -19.72 1.77
CA ASN A 122 4.88 -18.44 1.46
C ASN A 122 5.60 -17.29 2.18
N VAL A 123 5.83 -17.41 3.48
CA VAL A 123 6.49 -16.37 4.28
C VAL A 123 7.99 -16.29 3.98
N ALA A 124 8.65 -17.45 3.85
CA ALA A 124 10.08 -17.52 3.56
C ALA A 124 10.46 -17.10 2.14
N PHE A 125 9.50 -16.93 1.22
CA PHE A 125 9.77 -16.63 -0.19
C PHE A 125 10.60 -15.37 -0.37
N GLY A 126 10.15 -14.25 0.21
CA GLY A 126 10.84 -12.97 0.10
C GLY A 126 12.24 -13.00 0.75
N LEU A 127 12.39 -13.73 1.86
CA LEU A 127 13.69 -13.91 2.52
C LEU A 127 14.69 -14.64 1.62
N ARG A 128 14.25 -15.71 0.94
CA ARG A 128 15.08 -16.46 -0.02
C ARG A 128 15.47 -15.60 -1.21
N LEU A 129 14.48 -14.91 -1.82
CA LEU A 129 14.69 -14.06 -2.98
C LEU A 129 15.71 -12.94 -2.70
N ASN A 130 15.67 -12.36 -1.49
CA ASN A 130 16.57 -11.29 -1.07
C ASN A 130 17.90 -11.82 -0.47
N GLY A 131 18.17 -13.11 -0.55
CA GLY A 131 19.45 -13.69 -0.08
C GLY A 131 19.66 -13.59 1.44
N TYR A 132 18.59 -13.59 2.24
CA TYR A 132 18.68 -13.53 3.70
C TYR A 132 19.49 -14.72 4.25
N LYS A 133 20.58 -14.43 4.97
CA LYS A 133 21.54 -15.42 5.48
C LYS A 133 21.34 -15.78 6.96
N GLY A 134 20.45 -15.08 7.69
CA GLY A 134 20.16 -15.35 9.09
C GLY A 134 19.21 -16.53 9.27
N ASP A 135 18.74 -16.73 10.52
CA ASP A 135 17.77 -17.76 10.84
C ASP A 135 16.41 -17.44 10.19
N ARG A 136 16.12 -18.15 9.10
CA ARG A 136 14.85 -18.00 8.36
C ARG A 136 13.67 -18.54 9.13
N HIS A 137 13.87 -19.56 9.97
CA HIS A 137 12.76 -20.11 10.77
C HIS A 137 12.28 -19.10 11.79
N ALA A 138 13.21 -18.51 12.54
CA ALA A 138 12.90 -17.45 13.50
C ALA A 138 12.23 -16.22 12.82
N LYS A 139 12.66 -15.86 11.59
CA LYS A 139 12.01 -14.77 10.82
C LYS A 139 10.58 -15.12 10.39
N VAL A 140 10.34 -16.35 9.92
CA VAL A 140 9.01 -16.83 9.53
C VAL A 140 8.09 -16.87 10.74
N GLU A 141 8.55 -17.43 11.86
CA GLU A 141 7.80 -17.44 13.11
C GLU A 141 7.44 -16.02 13.58
N SER A 142 8.43 -15.12 13.60
CA SER A 142 8.22 -13.71 13.96
C SER A 142 7.20 -13.02 13.05
N ALA A 143 7.26 -13.26 11.73
CA ALA A 143 6.30 -12.67 10.79
C ALA A 143 4.89 -13.23 10.99
N LEU A 144 4.75 -14.53 11.23
CA LEU A 144 3.45 -15.17 11.51
C LEU A 144 2.86 -14.69 12.85
N LYS A 145 3.69 -14.51 13.88
CA LYS A 145 3.26 -13.93 15.16
C LYS A 145 2.75 -12.51 14.98
N ARG A 146 3.51 -11.67 14.28
CA ARG A 146 3.11 -10.27 13.98
C ARG A 146 1.88 -10.17 13.09
N ALA A 147 1.59 -11.18 12.27
CA ALA A 147 0.37 -11.28 11.49
C ALA A 147 -0.79 -11.93 12.24
N ALA A 148 -0.66 -12.15 13.56
CA ALA A 148 -1.64 -12.83 14.42
C ALA A 148 -2.12 -14.18 13.85
N LEU A 149 -1.21 -14.94 13.22
CA LEU A 149 -1.53 -16.21 12.55
C LEU A 149 -0.79 -17.40 13.17
N TRP A 150 0.29 -17.18 13.91
CA TRP A 150 1.19 -18.22 14.43
C TRP A 150 0.47 -19.33 15.17
N ASP A 151 -0.38 -18.99 16.16
CA ASP A 151 -1.04 -19.99 17.01
C ASP A 151 -2.03 -20.87 16.24
N GLU A 152 -2.52 -20.39 15.09
CA GLU A 152 -3.44 -21.14 14.23
C GLU A 152 -2.70 -22.07 13.25
N VAL A 153 -1.38 -21.86 13.02
CA VAL A 153 -0.65 -22.57 11.96
C VAL A 153 0.68 -23.21 12.39
N LYS A 154 1.15 -22.99 13.61
CA LYS A 154 2.49 -23.46 14.08
C LYS A 154 2.69 -24.97 13.92
N ASP A 155 1.64 -25.77 14.08
CA ASP A 155 1.70 -27.23 13.99
C ASP A 155 1.47 -27.76 12.55
N LYS A 156 1.22 -26.86 11.58
CA LYS A 156 0.92 -27.21 10.17
C LYS A 156 1.64 -26.31 9.16
N LEU A 157 2.84 -25.83 9.50
CA LEU A 157 3.64 -24.93 8.66
C LEU A 157 3.97 -25.49 7.26
N HIS A 158 3.97 -26.83 7.13
CA HIS A 158 4.23 -27.52 5.87
C HIS A 158 2.98 -27.76 5.03
N ASP A 159 1.79 -27.52 5.58
CA ASP A 159 0.54 -27.63 4.83
C ASP A 159 0.42 -26.51 3.79
N SER A 160 -0.42 -26.71 2.79
CA SER A 160 -0.66 -25.75 1.72
C SER A 160 -1.24 -24.44 2.28
N GLY A 161 -0.68 -23.29 1.88
CA GLY A 161 -1.25 -21.97 2.18
C GLY A 161 -2.65 -21.78 1.61
N LEU A 162 -3.01 -22.53 0.56
CA LEU A 162 -4.34 -22.50 -0.05
C LEU A 162 -5.41 -23.22 0.76
N SER A 163 -5.04 -24.08 1.72
CA SER A 163 -6.00 -24.77 2.60
C SER A 163 -6.53 -23.91 3.74
N LEU A 164 -5.98 -22.72 3.92
CA LEU A 164 -6.39 -21.77 4.97
C LEU A 164 -7.72 -21.10 4.60
N SER A 165 -8.47 -20.64 5.63
CA SER A 165 -9.66 -19.79 5.42
C SER A 165 -9.27 -18.44 4.79
N GLY A 166 -10.21 -17.72 4.18
CA GLY A 166 -9.93 -16.43 3.53
C GLY A 166 -9.23 -15.42 4.44
N GLY A 167 -9.68 -15.27 5.68
CA GLY A 167 -9.04 -14.40 6.67
C GLY A 167 -7.64 -14.87 7.09
N GLN A 168 -7.41 -16.18 7.17
CA GLN A 168 -6.09 -16.75 7.42
C GLN A 168 -5.17 -16.56 6.22
N GLN A 169 -5.67 -16.73 4.99
CA GLN A 169 -4.91 -16.48 3.77
C GLN A 169 -4.49 -15.01 3.68
N GLN A 170 -5.37 -14.08 4.04
CA GLN A 170 -5.04 -12.65 4.05
C GLN A 170 -3.93 -12.35 5.07
N ARG A 171 -4.04 -12.88 6.29
CA ARG A 171 -2.98 -12.75 7.31
C ARG A 171 -1.67 -13.42 6.87
N LEU A 172 -1.74 -14.53 6.13
CA LEU A 172 -0.56 -15.16 5.53
C LEU A 172 0.09 -14.24 4.49
N CYS A 173 -0.69 -13.56 3.64
CA CYS A 173 -0.18 -12.58 2.69
C CYS A 173 0.44 -11.36 3.39
N ILE A 174 -0.14 -10.91 4.52
CA ILE A 174 0.46 -9.87 5.37
C ILE A 174 1.79 -10.38 5.97
N ALA A 175 1.82 -11.60 6.56
CA ALA A 175 3.04 -12.21 7.09
C ALA A 175 4.15 -12.28 6.03
N ARG A 176 3.81 -12.69 4.80
CA ARG A 176 4.72 -12.73 3.65
C ARG A 176 5.29 -11.35 3.34
N ALA A 177 4.44 -10.31 3.34
CA ALA A 177 4.84 -8.94 3.05
C ALA A 177 5.78 -8.36 4.13
N ILE A 178 5.47 -8.58 5.41
CA ILE A 178 6.26 -8.04 6.52
C ILE A 178 7.51 -8.86 6.88
N ALA A 179 7.66 -10.10 6.36
CA ALA A 179 8.83 -10.94 6.61
C ALA A 179 10.14 -10.29 6.14
N THR A 180 10.08 -9.51 5.06
CA THR A 180 11.22 -8.77 4.51
C THR A 180 11.49 -7.43 5.19
N GLU A 181 10.70 -7.09 6.21
CA GLU A 181 10.78 -5.83 6.97
C GLU A 181 10.76 -4.59 6.08
N PRO A 182 9.70 -4.40 5.28
CA PRO A 182 9.54 -3.19 4.50
C PRO A 182 9.37 -1.97 5.44
N GLU A 183 9.59 -0.78 4.94
CA GLU A 183 9.31 0.45 5.70
C GLU A 183 7.86 0.90 5.53
N VAL A 184 7.31 0.65 4.34
CA VAL A 184 5.92 0.99 4.01
C VAL A 184 5.17 -0.26 3.59
N LEU A 185 3.94 -0.40 4.06
CA LEU A 185 3.03 -1.48 3.70
C LEU A 185 1.79 -0.89 3.03
N LEU A 186 1.61 -1.19 1.76
CA LEU A 186 0.44 -0.81 0.99
C LEU A 186 -0.61 -1.93 1.09
N MET A 187 -1.86 -1.58 1.34
CA MET A 187 -2.97 -2.52 1.45
C MET A 187 -4.13 -2.10 0.54
N ASP A 188 -4.37 -2.86 -0.52
CA ASP A 188 -5.45 -2.59 -1.48
C ASP A 188 -6.70 -3.36 -1.05
N GLU A 189 -7.67 -2.69 -0.43
CA GLU A 189 -8.93 -3.26 0.07
C GLU A 189 -8.79 -4.59 0.86
N PRO A 190 -7.92 -4.66 1.88
CA PRO A 190 -7.49 -5.94 2.49
C PRO A 190 -8.60 -6.72 3.20
N CYS A 191 -9.76 -6.11 3.41
CA CYS A 191 -10.90 -6.72 4.13
C CYS A 191 -12.14 -6.92 3.25
N SER A 192 -12.12 -6.56 1.96
CA SER A 192 -13.33 -6.52 1.11
C SER A 192 -14.01 -7.90 0.91
N ALA A 193 -13.23 -8.99 1.00
CA ALA A 193 -13.72 -10.35 0.82
C ALA A 193 -13.84 -11.14 2.14
N LEU A 194 -13.77 -10.46 3.30
CA LEU A 194 -13.71 -11.08 4.61
C LEU A 194 -15.01 -10.87 5.38
N ASP A 195 -15.31 -11.84 6.25
CA ASP A 195 -16.39 -11.71 7.23
C ASP A 195 -16.05 -10.64 8.31
N PRO A 196 -17.03 -10.16 9.09
CA PRO A 196 -16.81 -9.11 10.08
C PRO A 196 -15.78 -9.47 11.17
N ILE A 197 -15.67 -10.76 11.56
CA ILE A 197 -14.72 -11.21 12.59
C ILE A 197 -13.28 -11.14 12.02
N ALA A 198 -13.08 -11.67 10.81
CA ALA A 198 -11.79 -11.60 10.13
C ALA A 198 -11.39 -10.15 9.83
N THR A 199 -12.34 -9.29 9.43
CA THR A 199 -12.13 -7.86 9.22
C THR A 199 -11.60 -7.19 10.49
N ARG A 200 -12.25 -7.41 11.64
CA ARG A 200 -11.82 -6.84 12.93
C ARG A 200 -10.39 -7.27 13.28
N LYS A 201 -10.05 -8.55 13.09
CA LYS A 201 -8.68 -9.05 13.32
C LYS A 201 -7.64 -8.32 12.44
N ILE A 202 -7.97 -8.01 11.19
CA ILE A 202 -7.06 -7.23 10.31
C ILE A 202 -6.95 -5.78 10.77
N GLU A 203 -8.02 -5.16 11.25
CA GLU A 203 -8.00 -3.79 11.78
C GLU A 203 -7.15 -3.70 13.07
N GLU A 204 -7.31 -4.64 14.00
CA GLU A 204 -6.48 -4.75 15.19
C GLU A 204 -5.00 -4.96 14.82
N LEU A 205 -4.75 -5.83 13.86
CA LEU A 205 -3.41 -6.07 13.32
C LEU A 205 -2.78 -4.80 12.73
N MET A 206 -3.54 -3.99 11.97
CA MET A 206 -3.02 -2.71 11.45
C MET A 206 -2.64 -1.74 12.57
N ALA A 207 -3.45 -1.67 13.64
CA ALA A 207 -3.16 -0.84 14.80
C ALA A 207 -1.85 -1.24 15.51
N GLU A 208 -1.53 -2.54 15.56
CA GLU A 208 -0.27 -3.03 16.11
C GLU A 208 0.90 -2.76 15.14
N LEU A 209 0.71 -3.03 13.85
CA LEU A 209 1.74 -2.91 12.84
C LEU A 209 2.21 -1.47 12.63
N LYS A 210 1.33 -0.45 12.79
CA LYS A 210 1.71 0.95 12.60
C LYS A 210 2.82 1.43 13.53
N SER A 211 3.07 0.76 14.65
CA SER A 211 4.19 1.07 15.54
C SER A 211 5.57 0.84 14.87
N ARG A 212 5.62 0.02 13.82
CA ARG A 212 6.84 -0.37 13.10
C ARG A 212 6.82 -0.03 11.62
N TYR A 213 5.64 0.00 11.02
CA TYR A 213 5.45 0.19 9.58
C TYR A 213 4.62 1.43 9.32
N THR A 214 4.96 2.13 8.27
CA THR A 214 4.06 3.14 7.68
C THR A 214 3.04 2.40 6.82
N ILE A 215 1.75 2.68 6.96
CA ILE A 215 0.70 1.94 6.25
C ILE A 215 -0.09 2.91 5.37
N ALA A 216 -0.31 2.51 4.10
CA ALA A 216 -1.30 3.16 3.25
C ALA A 216 -2.35 2.12 2.81
N ILE A 217 -3.62 2.42 3.04
CA ILE A 217 -4.73 1.50 2.77
C ILE A 217 -5.74 2.14 1.80
N VAL A 218 -6.22 1.36 0.85
CA VAL A 218 -7.43 1.66 0.08
C VAL A 218 -8.59 0.92 0.71
N THR A 219 -9.70 1.59 0.94
CA THR A 219 -10.95 0.96 1.36
C THR A 219 -12.15 1.72 0.86
N HIS A 220 -13.24 1.00 0.57
CA HIS A 220 -14.56 1.57 0.31
C HIS A 220 -15.43 1.60 1.57
N ASN A 221 -14.97 1.02 2.69
CA ASN A 221 -15.66 1.02 3.96
C ASN A 221 -15.25 2.24 4.80
N LEU A 222 -16.13 3.25 4.87
CA LEU A 222 -15.90 4.48 5.62
C LEU A 222 -15.66 4.24 7.11
N GLN A 223 -16.42 3.31 7.71
CA GLN A 223 -16.25 2.98 9.13
C GLN A 223 -14.88 2.34 9.40
N GLN A 224 -14.39 1.51 8.49
CA GLN A 224 -13.03 0.97 8.59
C GLN A 224 -11.99 2.09 8.53
N ALA A 225 -12.06 2.97 7.53
CA ALA A 225 -11.14 4.10 7.41
C ALA A 225 -11.15 4.96 8.67
N GLN A 226 -12.34 5.27 9.21
CA GLN A 226 -12.49 6.07 10.42
C GLN A 226 -11.86 5.40 11.67
N ARG A 227 -11.92 4.05 11.76
CA ARG A 227 -11.33 3.34 12.90
C ARG A 227 -9.81 3.21 12.83
N VAL A 228 -9.24 3.03 11.63
CA VAL A 228 -7.84 2.65 11.51
C VAL A 228 -6.91 3.78 11.07
N ALA A 229 -7.42 4.80 10.36
CA ALA A 229 -6.59 5.79 9.70
C ALA A 229 -6.28 7.01 10.57
N ASP A 230 -5.02 7.43 10.57
CA ASP A 230 -4.56 8.70 11.13
C ASP A 230 -4.79 9.86 10.13
N ASN A 231 -4.56 9.60 8.82
CA ASN A 231 -4.82 10.53 7.74
C ASN A 231 -5.74 9.90 6.69
N THR A 232 -6.57 10.70 6.05
CA THR A 232 -7.50 10.23 5.02
C THR A 232 -7.48 11.14 3.79
N GLY A 233 -7.38 10.52 2.61
CA GLY A 233 -7.55 11.16 1.33
C GLY A 233 -8.85 10.71 0.66
N PHE A 234 -9.72 11.66 0.32
CA PHE A 234 -10.93 11.41 -0.43
C PHE A 234 -10.69 11.64 -1.93
N LEU A 235 -10.84 10.60 -2.73
CA LEU A 235 -10.76 10.67 -4.18
C LEU A 235 -12.16 10.62 -4.79
N TYR A 236 -12.34 11.40 -5.84
CA TYR A 236 -13.60 11.46 -6.59
C TYR A 236 -13.36 11.31 -8.10
N VAL A 237 -14.42 11.22 -8.87
CA VAL A 237 -14.40 11.03 -10.34
C VAL A 237 -14.91 12.29 -11.01
N ASP A 238 -14.09 12.87 -11.87
CA ASP A 238 -14.53 13.87 -12.84
C ASP A 238 -15.04 13.21 -14.12
N THR A 239 -16.26 13.56 -14.52
CA THR A 239 -16.91 13.09 -15.74
C THR A 239 -17.15 14.20 -16.76
N SER A 240 -16.70 15.42 -16.50
CA SER A 240 -16.97 16.62 -17.30
C SER A 240 -16.40 16.55 -18.74
N GLU A 241 -15.29 15.85 -18.95
CA GLU A 241 -14.64 15.71 -20.26
C GLU A 241 -15.08 14.44 -21.03
N GLY A 242 -16.23 13.84 -20.69
CA GLY A 242 -16.74 12.62 -21.32
C GLY A 242 -15.97 11.35 -20.95
N GLY A 243 -15.04 11.43 -19.99
CA GLY A 243 -14.26 10.35 -19.42
C GLY A 243 -14.53 10.17 -17.93
N ARG A 244 -13.83 9.25 -17.30
CA ARG A 244 -13.85 9.05 -15.83
C ARG A 244 -12.44 9.22 -15.30
N THR A 245 -12.09 10.44 -14.88
CA THR A 245 -10.75 10.74 -14.36
C THR A 245 -10.83 10.94 -12.85
N GLY A 246 -10.06 10.18 -12.10
CA GLY A 246 -9.96 10.33 -10.65
C GLY A 246 -9.13 11.54 -10.26
N TYR A 247 -9.47 12.17 -9.14
CA TYR A 247 -8.66 13.24 -8.53
C TYR A 247 -8.85 13.27 -7.03
N LEU A 248 -7.88 13.83 -6.32
CA LEU A 248 -7.96 14.04 -4.88
C LEU A 248 -8.78 15.29 -4.59
N VAL A 249 -9.85 15.13 -3.83
CA VAL A 249 -10.72 16.24 -3.42
C VAL A 249 -10.22 16.84 -2.10
N GLU A 250 -9.93 15.99 -1.13
CA GLU A 250 -9.52 16.42 0.20
C GLU A 250 -8.52 15.44 0.80
N PHE A 251 -7.52 15.99 1.52
CA PHE A 251 -6.53 15.21 2.25
C PHE A 251 -6.22 15.89 3.58
N GLY A 252 -6.23 15.11 4.66
CA GLY A 252 -5.95 15.65 5.99
C GLY A 252 -6.02 14.62 7.10
N GLU A 253 -5.99 15.07 8.34
CA GLU A 253 -6.23 14.22 9.50
C GLU A 253 -7.61 13.56 9.39
N SER A 254 -7.69 12.27 9.68
CA SER A 254 -8.93 11.50 9.52
C SER A 254 -10.08 12.11 10.32
N LYS A 255 -9.81 12.55 11.55
CA LYS A 255 -10.82 13.20 12.38
C LYS A 255 -11.44 14.43 11.68
N GLN A 256 -10.60 15.29 11.09
CA GLN A 256 -11.06 16.50 10.39
C GLN A 256 -11.86 16.11 9.13
N VAL A 257 -11.35 15.15 8.33
CA VAL A 257 -12.02 14.72 7.09
C VAL A 257 -13.40 14.10 7.37
N PHE A 258 -13.54 13.32 8.45
CA PHE A 258 -14.81 12.65 8.78
C PHE A 258 -15.79 13.51 9.58
N GLU A 259 -15.32 14.36 10.51
CA GLU A 259 -16.19 15.13 11.40
C GLU A 259 -16.48 16.56 10.92
N ALA A 260 -15.55 17.16 10.18
CA ALA A 260 -15.64 18.53 9.68
C ALA A 260 -15.01 18.66 8.29
N PRO A 261 -15.52 17.94 7.27
CA PRO A 261 -14.98 18.01 5.91
C PRO A 261 -15.06 19.44 5.36
N ARG A 262 -14.00 19.86 4.67
CA ARG A 262 -13.90 21.22 4.08
C ARG A 262 -14.56 21.29 2.71
N GLU A 263 -14.57 20.17 2.00
CA GLU A 263 -15.05 20.07 0.63
C GLU A 263 -16.46 19.50 0.60
N LYS A 264 -17.34 20.12 -0.18
CA LYS A 264 -18.74 19.71 -0.32
C LYS A 264 -18.87 18.24 -0.77
N HIS A 265 -18.08 17.82 -1.75
CA HIS A 265 -18.11 16.43 -2.23
C HIS A 265 -17.71 15.42 -1.14
N THR A 266 -16.76 15.79 -0.28
CA THR A 266 -16.36 14.96 0.87
C THR A 266 -17.54 14.82 1.85
N GLN A 267 -18.20 15.93 2.17
CA GLN A 267 -19.37 15.94 3.06
C GLN A 267 -20.51 15.06 2.52
N GLU A 268 -20.87 15.22 1.24
CA GLU A 268 -21.89 14.43 0.58
C GLU A 268 -21.56 12.94 0.57
N TYR A 269 -20.28 12.58 0.31
CA TYR A 269 -19.84 11.19 0.30
C TYR A 269 -19.92 10.53 1.68
N ILE A 270 -19.47 11.22 2.71
CA ILE A 270 -19.43 10.70 4.09
C ILE A 270 -20.84 10.59 4.67
N SER A 271 -21.74 11.55 4.37
CA SER A 271 -23.14 11.51 4.83
C SER A 271 -24.02 10.53 4.05
N GLY A 272 -23.53 9.95 2.95
CA GLY A 272 -24.33 9.08 2.08
C GLY A 272 -25.39 9.80 1.27
N THR A 273 -25.34 11.13 1.17
CA THR A 273 -26.31 11.97 0.43
C THR A 273 -25.92 12.18 -1.03
N PHE A 274 -25.04 11.36 -1.56
CA PHE A 274 -24.64 11.40 -2.95
C PHE A 274 -25.82 11.11 -3.87
N SER A 275 -26.16 12.05 -4.70
CA SER A 275 -27.15 11.93 -5.79
C SER A 275 -26.47 11.97 -7.16
#